data_48516a0c60b3a54fc050f2c8156e4755
#
_entry.id   48516a0c60b3a54fc050f2c8156e4755
#
_cell.length_a   1.000
_cell.length_b   1.000
_cell.length_c   1.000
_cell.angle_alpha   90.00
_cell.angle_beta   90.00
_cell.angle_gamma   90.00
#
_symmetry.space_group_name_H-M   'P 1'
#
loop_
_entity.id
_entity.type
_entity.pdbx_description
1 polymer ?
#
loop_
_entity_poly.entity_id
_entity_poly.type
_entity_poly.pdbx_seq_one_letter_code
_entity_poly.pdbx_strand_id
1 'polypeptide(L)'
;MEITYELTKQDFVEAYSAHRNRNAVSKWSRRLFIWIGGLIAVLVFVGFLVKPSVQAAKGLAPFFGLVPMWIAILWLLPRWSIGRQFTKQPGAHGPRTLLLDASGAHWRWDGGSSDVAWKNYIRTVEGTNQILFYTSPACFNILPQRGIGPEQLAEVRSFLNENIQTRK
;
A
#
# COMPACT_ATOMS: atom_id res chain seq x y z
N MET A 1 0.90 6.87 26.79
CA MET A 1 0.52 7.83 25.73
C MET A 1 -0.75 7.36 25.05
N GLU A 2 -1.72 8.23 24.82
CA GLU A 2 -3.00 7.89 24.16
C GLU A 2 -3.24 8.80 22.96
N ILE A 3 -3.63 8.21 21.83
CA ILE A 3 -3.88 8.92 20.56
C ILE A 3 -5.20 8.45 19.99
N THR A 4 -6.13 9.36 19.77
CA THR A 4 -7.40 9.07 19.10
C THR A 4 -7.38 9.62 17.67
N TYR A 5 -7.79 8.79 16.73
CA TYR A 5 -7.80 9.14 15.32
C TYR A 5 -8.89 8.36 14.56
N GLU A 6 -9.18 8.76 13.34
CA GLU A 6 -10.06 8.03 12.43
C GLU A 6 -9.30 7.63 11.17
N LEU A 7 -9.52 6.40 10.71
CA LEU A 7 -8.99 5.93 9.44
C LEU A 7 -9.91 6.36 8.31
N THR A 8 -9.30 6.92 7.27
CA THR A 8 -10.02 7.17 6.01
C THR A 8 -9.69 6.10 4.99
N LYS A 9 -10.53 6.00 3.97
CA LYS A 9 -10.27 5.19 2.79
C LYS A 9 -8.91 5.49 2.16
N GLN A 10 -8.50 6.77 2.18
CA GLN A 10 -7.22 7.19 1.63
C GLN A 10 -6.05 6.65 2.43
N ASP A 11 -6.08 6.75 3.78
CA ASP A 11 -5.04 6.19 4.64
C ASP A 11 -4.85 4.69 4.39
N PHE A 12 -5.98 3.98 4.23
CA PHE A 12 -5.98 2.54 3.96
C PHE A 12 -5.33 2.22 2.61
N VAL A 13 -5.70 2.95 1.54
CA VAL A 13 -5.12 2.78 0.20
C VAL A 13 -3.63 3.13 0.18
N GLU A 14 -3.22 4.20 0.89
CA GLU A 14 -1.82 4.60 1.00
C GLU A 14 -1.00 3.55 1.75
N ALA A 15 -1.52 3.02 2.87
CA ALA A 15 -0.87 1.97 3.66
C ALA A 15 -0.60 0.72 2.84
N TYR A 16 -1.61 0.21 2.16
CA TYR A 16 -1.47 -0.96 1.30
C TYR A 16 -0.58 -0.69 0.08
N SER A 17 -0.60 0.53 -0.44
CA SER A 17 0.29 0.94 -1.54
C SER A 17 1.75 0.98 -1.09
N ALA A 18 2.02 1.52 0.11
CA ALA A 18 3.35 1.55 0.72
C ALA A 18 3.85 0.12 0.99
N HIS A 19 2.99 -0.74 1.56
CA HIS A 19 3.30 -2.14 1.78
C HIS A 19 3.65 -2.87 0.48
N ARG A 20 2.81 -2.74 -0.56
CA ARG A 20 3.03 -3.38 -1.87
C ARG A 20 4.30 -2.87 -2.56
N ASN A 21 4.56 -1.57 -2.50
CA ASN A 21 5.72 -0.96 -3.13
C ASN A 21 7.04 -1.31 -2.43
N ARG A 22 7.00 -1.87 -1.25
CA ARG A 22 8.20 -2.28 -0.52
C ARG A 22 8.78 -3.60 -1.06
N ASN A 23 7.97 -4.52 -1.54
CA ASN A 23 8.45 -5.78 -2.09
C ASN A 23 9.22 -5.54 -3.39
N ALA A 24 10.54 -5.79 -3.35
CA ALA A 24 11.40 -5.66 -4.52
C ALA A 24 10.91 -6.50 -5.70
N VAL A 25 10.41 -7.71 -5.42
CA VAL A 25 9.82 -8.62 -6.42
C VAL A 25 8.62 -7.97 -7.12
N SER A 26 7.72 -7.32 -6.38
CA SER A 26 6.56 -6.62 -6.95
C SER A 26 6.95 -5.41 -7.78
N LYS A 27 8.00 -4.68 -7.39
CA LYS A 27 8.53 -3.56 -8.19
C LYS A 27 9.17 -4.06 -9.47
N TRP A 28 9.96 -5.13 -9.35
CA TRP A 28 10.69 -5.69 -10.49
C TRP A 28 9.75 -6.35 -11.49
N SER A 29 8.79 -7.15 -11.04
CA SER A 29 7.79 -7.76 -11.91
C SER A 29 6.98 -6.70 -12.67
N ARG A 30 6.53 -5.63 -12.00
CA ARG A 30 5.81 -4.53 -12.65
C ARG A 30 6.67 -3.82 -13.71
N ARG A 31 7.95 -3.57 -13.42
CA ARG A 31 8.89 -3.01 -14.40
C ARG A 31 9.08 -3.94 -15.59
N LEU A 32 9.28 -5.23 -15.30
CA LEU A 32 9.43 -6.26 -16.34
C LEU A 32 8.21 -6.30 -17.27
N PHE A 33 6.99 -6.27 -16.72
CA PHE A 33 5.76 -6.24 -17.52
C PHE A 33 5.64 -4.98 -18.39
N ILE A 34 6.06 -3.81 -17.87
CA ILE A 34 6.09 -2.57 -18.66
C ILE A 34 7.11 -2.67 -19.79
N TRP A 35 8.30 -3.21 -19.52
CA TRP A 35 9.35 -3.40 -20.53
C TRP A 35 8.94 -4.40 -21.62
N ILE A 36 8.35 -5.54 -21.25
CA ILE A 36 7.84 -6.54 -22.20
C ILE A 36 6.73 -5.93 -23.06
N GLY A 37 5.77 -5.24 -22.45
CA GLY A 37 4.69 -4.57 -23.18
C GLY A 37 5.22 -3.49 -24.12
N GLY A 38 6.19 -2.69 -23.70
CA GLY A 38 6.87 -1.69 -24.53
C GLY A 38 7.63 -2.32 -25.69
N LEU A 39 8.37 -3.40 -25.46
CA LEU A 39 9.10 -4.13 -26.50
C LEU A 39 8.14 -4.70 -27.57
N ILE A 40 7.06 -5.31 -27.13
CA ILE A 40 6.02 -5.83 -28.04
C ILE A 40 5.43 -4.69 -28.88
N ALA A 41 5.11 -3.56 -28.27
CA ALA A 41 4.57 -2.39 -28.97
C ALA A 41 5.54 -1.86 -30.02
N VAL A 42 6.85 -1.79 -29.69
CA VAL A 42 7.90 -1.37 -30.62
C VAL A 42 8.04 -2.36 -31.79
N LEU A 43 8.10 -3.66 -31.52
CA LEU A 43 8.22 -4.69 -32.57
C LEU A 43 7.04 -4.65 -33.53
N VAL A 44 5.84 -4.49 -33.00
CA VAL A 44 4.61 -4.38 -33.78
C VAL A 44 4.63 -3.09 -34.64
N PHE A 45 5.09 -1.97 -34.08
CA PHE A 45 5.22 -0.70 -34.81
C PHE A 45 6.27 -0.78 -35.91
N VAL A 46 7.43 -1.37 -35.67
CA VAL A 46 8.48 -1.59 -36.65
C VAL A 46 7.97 -2.51 -37.77
N GLY A 47 7.27 -3.59 -37.44
CA GLY A 47 6.67 -4.49 -38.45
C GLY A 47 5.69 -3.76 -39.35
N PHE A 48 4.93 -2.81 -38.83
CA PHE A 48 4.05 -1.94 -39.61
C PHE A 48 4.81 -1.01 -40.56
N LEU A 49 5.95 -0.44 -40.09
CA LEU A 49 6.78 0.44 -40.94
C LEU A 49 7.43 -0.31 -42.11
N VAL A 50 7.83 -1.57 -41.90
CA VAL A 50 8.49 -2.39 -42.92
C VAL A 50 7.51 -2.86 -44.00
N LYS A 51 6.28 -3.19 -43.65
CA LYS A 51 5.22 -3.60 -44.60
C LYS A 51 3.88 -2.90 -44.23
N PRO A 52 3.70 -1.65 -44.62
CA PRO A 52 2.45 -0.95 -44.38
C PRO A 52 1.34 -1.56 -45.24
N SER A 53 0.50 -2.36 -44.66
CA SER A 53 -0.68 -2.94 -45.33
C SER A 53 -1.93 -2.73 -44.48
N VAL A 54 -3.08 -2.65 -45.13
CA VAL A 54 -4.36 -2.53 -44.42
C VAL A 54 -4.60 -3.73 -43.51
N GLN A 55 -4.10 -4.91 -43.87
CA GLN A 55 -4.15 -6.10 -43.02
C GLN A 55 -3.27 -5.97 -41.76
N ALA A 56 -2.06 -5.40 -41.90
CA ALA A 56 -1.19 -5.12 -40.76
C ALA A 56 -1.82 -4.07 -39.81
N ALA A 57 -2.43 -3.02 -40.36
CA ALA A 57 -3.16 -2.03 -39.56
C ALA A 57 -4.35 -2.63 -38.78
N LYS A 58 -5.11 -3.52 -39.41
CA LYS A 58 -6.19 -4.26 -38.73
C LYS A 58 -5.68 -5.18 -37.63
N GLY A 59 -4.50 -5.81 -37.82
CA GLY A 59 -3.83 -6.63 -36.82
C GLY A 59 -3.33 -5.80 -35.60
N LEU A 60 -3.02 -4.53 -35.81
CA LEU A 60 -2.57 -3.60 -34.76
C LEU A 60 -3.70 -2.99 -33.92
N ALA A 61 -4.89 -2.86 -34.52
CA ALA A 61 -6.04 -2.22 -33.87
C ALA A 61 -6.32 -2.76 -32.45
N PRO A 62 -6.33 -4.08 -32.17
CA PRO A 62 -6.55 -4.59 -30.82
C PRO A 62 -5.46 -4.18 -29.81
N PHE A 63 -4.21 -3.99 -30.25
CA PHE A 63 -3.12 -3.57 -29.34
C PHE A 63 -3.29 -2.15 -28.85
N PHE A 64 -3.84 -1.24 -29.65
CA PHE A 64 -4.15 0.14 -29.22
C PHE A 64 -5.22 0.19 -28.11
N GLY A 65 -6.11 -0.80 -28.04
CA GLY A 65 -7.08 -0.94 -26.96
C GLY A 65 -6.55 -1.75 -25.78
N LEU A 66 -5.87 -2.86 -26.04
CA LEU A 66 -5.42 -3.80 -25.01
C LEU A 66 -4.30 -3.24 -24.13
N VAL A 67 -3.35 -2.49 -24.68
CA VAL A 67 -2.21 -1.94 -23.92
C VAL A 67 -2.68 -0.91 -22.88
N PRO A 68 -3.43 0.15 -23.24
CA PRO A 68 -3.93 1.10 -22.23
C PRO A 68 -4.90 0.46 -21.25
N MET A 69 -5.73 -0.51 -21.70
CA MET A 69 -6.59 -1.28 -20.81
C MET A 69 -5.76 -2.09 -19.79
N TRP A 70 -4.69 -2.73 -20.20
CA TRP A 70 -3.78 -3.47 -19.34
C TRP A 70 -3.10 -2.57 -18.31
N ILE A 71 -2.62 -1.41 -18.74
CA ILE A 71 -2.05 -0.40 -17.84
C ILE A 71 -3.09 0.07 -16.81
N ALA A 72 -4.31 0.37 -17.26
CA ALA A 72 -5.41 0.76 -16.39
C ALA A 72 -5.73 -0.34 -15.35
N ILE A 73 -5.77 -1.60 -15.77
CA ILE A 73 -5.98 -2.75 -14.89
C ILE A 73 -4.88 -2.82 -13.81
N LEU A 74 -3.62 -2.72 -14.19
CA LEU A 74 -2.49 -2.79 -13.25
C LEU A 74 -2.47 -1.64 -12.23
N TRP A 75 -3.00 -0.47 -12.59
CA TRP A 75 -2.98 0.72 -11.74
C TRP A 75 -4.28 0.96 -10.96
N LEU A 76 -5.42 0.78 -11.60
CA LEU A 76 -6.74 1.12 -11.03
C LEU A 76 -7.33 -0.03 -10.20
N LEU A 77 -7.21 -1.27 -10.67
CA LEU A 77 -7.80 -2.43 -10.02
C LEU A 77 -7.32 -2.61 -8.56
N PRO A 78 -6.01 -2.53 -8.24
CA PRO A 78 -5.56 -2.68 -6.87
C PRO A 78 -6.06 -1.57 -5.95
N ARG A 79 -6.09 -0.32 -6.44
CA ARG A 79 -6.61 0.81 -5.65
C ARG A 79 -8.11 0.69 -5.40
N TRP A 80 -8.85 0.30 -6.41
CA TRP A 80 -10.29 0.08 -6.31
C TRP A 80 -10.62 -1.09 -5.36
N SER A 81 -9.91 -2.22 -5.51
CA SER A 81 -10.08 -3.41 -4.66
C SER A 81 -9.81 -3.10 -3.19
N ILE A 82 -8.70 -2.41 -2.89
CA ILE A 82 -8.33 -2.01 -1.52
C ILE A 82 -9.39 -1.05 -0.95
N GLY A 83 -9.80 -0.04 -1.73
CA GLY A 83 -10.84 0.89 -1.30
C GLY A 83 -12.19 0.21 -1.04
N ARG A 84 -12.52 -0.84 -1.80
CA ARG A 84 -13.73 -1.63 -1.58
C ARG A 84 -13.63 -2.54 -0.34
N GLN A 85 -12.44 -3.03 -0.03
CA GLN A 85 -12.20 -3.77 1.22
C GLN A 85 -12.43 -2.88 2.44
N PHE A 86 -11.94 -1.65 2.41
CA PHE A 86 -12.17 -0.68 3.49
C PHE A 86 -13.67 -0.50 3.77
N THR A 87 -14.48 -0.29 2.73
CA THR A 87 -15.94 -0.09 2.90
C THR A 87 -16.68 -1.33 3.41
N LYS A 88 -16.10 -2.52 3.23
CA LYS A 88 -16.68 -3.79 3.68
C LYS A 88 -16.25 -4.21 5.08
N GLN A 89 -15.27 -3.54 5.68
CA GLN A 89 -14.80 -3.83 7.04
C GLN A 89 -15.49 -2.93 8.05
N PRO A 90 -16.51 -3.41 8.81
CA PRO A 90 -17.21 -2.58 9.79
C PRO A 90 -16.28 -1.95 10.82
N GLY A 91 -15.29 -2.71 11.30
CA GLY A 91 -14.30 -2.22 12.26
C GLY A 91 -13.24 -1.27 11.68
N ALA A 92 -13.29 -0.93 10.38
CA ALA A 92 -12.39 0.07 9.80
C ALA A 92 -12.93 1.50 9.96
N HIS A 93 -14.21 1.64 10.25
CA HIS A 93 -14.90 2.92 10.41
C HIS A 93 -14.95 3.35 11.87
N GLY A 94 -15.03 4.67 12.09
CA GLY A 94 -15.16 5.25 13.41
C GLY A 94 -13.83 5.56 14.12
N PRO A 95 -13.95 6.16 15.31
CA PRO A 95 -12.79 6.54 16.09
C PRO A 95 -12.01 5.32 16.58
N ARG A 96 -10.71 5.44 16.55
CA ARG A 96 -9.75 4.46 17.06
C ARG A 96 -8.84 5.11 18.06
N THR A 97 -8.60 4.42 19.13
CA THR A 97 -7.67 4.85 20.17
C THR A 97 -6.46 3.91 20.18
N LEU A 98 -5.28 4.49 20.09
CA LEU A 98 -4.02 3.81 20.30
C LEU A 98 -3.45 4.23 21.64
N LEU A 99 -3.28 3.28 22.55
CA LEU A 99 -2.55 3.44 23.79
C LEU A 99 -1.19 2.78 23.66
N LEU A 100 -0.13 3.57 23.85
CA LEU A 100 1.24 3.08 23.89
C LEU A 100 1.73 3.11 25.34
N ASP A 101 2.21 1.98 25.83
CA ASP A 101 2.80 1.83 27.15
C ASP A 101 4.03 0.92 27.12
N ALA A 102 4.63 0.65 28.28
CA ALA A 102 5.81 -0.20 28.38
C ALA A 102 5.57 -1.66 27.95
N SER A 103 4.32 -2.14 27.96
CA SER A 103 3.96 -3.51 27.63
C SER A 103 3.75 -3.71 26.12
N GLY A 104 3.27 -2.68 25.40
CA GLY A 104 2.95 -2.78 24.00
C GLY A 104 2.14 -1.63 23.43
N ALA A 105 1.51 -1.92 22.30
CA ALA A 105 0.56 -1.04 21.65
C ALA A 105 -0.85 -1.66 21.71
N HIS A 106 -1.77 -0.91 22.29
CA HIS A 106 -3.16 -1.32 22.52
C HIS A 106 -4.08 -0.51 21.63
N TRP A 107 -4.71 -1.20 20.70
CA TRP A 107 -5.60 -0.61 19.72
C TRP A 107 -7.05 -0.87 20.14
N ARG A 108 -7.87 0.15 20.17
CA ARG A 108 -9.29 0.06 20.50
C ARG A 108 -10.12 0.75 19.44
N TRP A 109 -11.24 0.14 19.07
CA TRP A 109 -12.21 0.70 18.12
C TRP A 109 -13.60 0.21 18.49
N ASP A 110 -14.62 0.78 17.88
CA ASP A 110 -15.98 0.31 18.06
C ASP A 110 -16.12 -1.16 17.62
N GLY A 111 -16.52 -2.01 18.54
CA GLY A 111 -16.69 -3.45 18.32
C GLY A 111 -15.42 -4.31 18.44
N GLY A 112 -14.25 -3.75 18.88
CA GLY A 112 -13.08 -4.60 19.08
C GLY A 112 -11.85 -3.94 19.69
N SER A 113 -10.90 -4.79 20.06
CA SER A 113 -9.60 -4.35 20.55
C SER A 113 -8.48 -5.28 20.05
N SER A 114 -7.26 -4.79 20.05
CA SER A 114 -6.07 -5.58 19.73
C SER A 114 -4.92 -5.13 20.63
N ASP A 115 -4.47 -6.02 21.50
CA ASP A 115 -3.35 -5.78 22.41
C ASP A 115 -2.13 -6.54 21.90
N VAL A 116 -1.09 -5.81 21.51
CA VAL A 116 0.12 -6.39 20.91
C VAL A 116 1.34 -5.96 21.69
N ALA A 117 1.98 -6.91 22.37
CA ALA A 117 3.25 -6.64 23.06
C ALA A 117 4.36 -6.28 22.07
N TRP A 118 5.29 -5.42 22.48
CA TRP A 118 6.40 -4.94 21.62
C TRP A 118 7.20 -6.05 20.96
N LYS A 119 7.44 -7.15 21.67
CA LYS A 119 8.17 -8.34 21.16
C LYS A 119 7.51 -9.01 19.95
N ASN A 120 6.19 -8.78 19.74
CA ASN A 120 5.41 -9.37 18.65
C ASN A 120 5.41 -8.48 17.39
N TYR A 121 5.94 -7.26 17.49
CA TYR A 121 6.17 -6.44 16.31
C TYR A 121 7.50 -6.82 15.66
N ILE A 122 7.44 -7.16 14.38
CA ILE A 122 8.64 -7.52 13.62
C ILE A 122 9.38 -6.29 13.08
N ARG A 123 8.66 -5.18 12.89
CA ARG A 123 9.18 -3.90 12.42
C ARG A 123 8.12 -2.81 12.42
N THR A 124 8.59 -1.58 12.32
CA THR A 124 7.76 -0.42 11.94
C THR A 124 8.24 0.17 10.63
N VAL A 125 7.33 0.80 9.91
CA VAL A 125 7.67 1.51 8.66
C VAL A 125 6.99 2.86 8.69
N GLU A 126 7.80 3.91 8.75
CA GLU A 126 7.31 5.26 8.61
C GLU A 126 7.20 5.62 7.13
N GLY A 127 6.00 6.02 6.71
CA GLY A 127 5.71 6.58 5.41
C GLY A 127 5.54 8.09 5.50
N THR A 128 5.16 8.72 4.39
CA THR A 128 4.97 10.19 4.33
C THR A 128 3.85 10.67 5.26
N ASN A 129 2.75 9.91 5.34
CA ASN A 129 1.52 10.33 6.04
C ASN A 129 1.10 9.35 7.14
N GLN A 130 1.88 8.30 7.41
CA GLN A 130 1.48 7.23 8.31
C GLN A 130 2.65 6.39 8.82
N ILE A 131 2.43 5.74 9.96
CA ILE A 131 3.32 4.75 10.53
C ILE A 131 2.62 3.39 10.48
N LEU A 132 3.29 2.36 9.95
CA LEU A 132 2.80 1.00 9.86
C LEU A 132 3.51 0.13 10.90
N PHE A 133 2.74 -0.53 11.74
CA PHE A 133 3.22 -1.45 12.78
C PHE A 133 3.02 -2.89 12.32
N TYR A 134 4.08 -3.57 11.91
CA TYR A 134 4.00 -4.92 11.37
C TYR A 134 4.06 -5.99 12.45
N THR A 135 3.02 -6.81 12.54
CA THR A 135 2.98 -8.02 13.37
C THR A 135 3.36 -9.27 12.57
N SER A 136 3.23 -9.23 11.25
CA SER A 136 3.71 -10.26 10.32
C SER A 136 4.12 -9.61 8.99
N PRO A 137 4.75 -10.35 8.05
CA PRO A 137 5.08 -9.82 6.74
C PRO A 137 3.88 -9.22 5.97
N ALA A 138 2.67 -9.70 6.25
CA ALA A 138 1.44 -9.29 5.55
C ALA A 138 0.44 -8.52 6.43
N CYS A 139 0.57 -8.60 7.77
CA CYS A 139 -0.36 -7.96 8.71
C CYS A 139 0.30 -6.76 9.37
N PHE A 140 -0.41 -5.65 9.38
CA PHE A 140 0.04 -4.41 10.00
C PHE A 140 -1.13 -3.56 10.50
N ASN A 141 -0.87 -2.79 11.55
CA ASN A 141 -1.76 -1.73 12.02
C ASN A 141 -1.32 -0.38 11.43
N ILE A 142 -2.27 0.50 11.17
CA ILE A 142 -2.05 1.80 10.53
C ILE A 142 -2.26 2.91 11.56
N LEU A 143 -1.27 3.76 11.72
CA LEU A 143 -1.36 5.01 12.47
C LEU A 143 -1.18 6.17 11.49
N PRO A 144 -2.25 6.90 11.11
CA PRO A 144 -2.12 8.09 10.27
C PRO A 144 -1.45 9.21 11.08
N GLN A 145 -0.51 9.93 10.47
CA GLN A 145 0.18 11.05 11.13
C GLN A 145 -0.66 12.33 11.12
N ARG A 146 -1.70 12.38 10.29
CA ARG A 146 -2.61 13.52 10.27
C ARG A 146 -3.40 13.61 11.59
N GLY A 147 -3.47 14.79 12.14
CA GLY A 147 -4.15 15.03 13.42
C GLY A 147 -3.33 14.66 14.66
N ILE A 148 -2.10 14.17 14.48
CA ILE A 148 -1.15 13.96 15.57
C ILE A 148 -0.24 15.17 15.62
N GLY A 149 -0.12 15.79 16.80
CA GLY A 149 0.78 16.90 17.02
C GLY A 149 2.26 16.49 16.85
N PRO A 150 3.15 17.43 16.48
CA PRO A 150 4.57 17.11 16.27
C PRO A 150 5.25 16.55 17.52
N GLU A 151 4.85 17.00 18.72
CA GLU A 151 5.36 16.51 20.00
C GLU A 151 4.92 15.06 20.25
N GLN A 152 3.64 14.76 20.03
CA GLN A 152 3.11 13.40 20.14
C GLN A 152 3.75 12.44 19.12
N LEU A 153 4.02 12.93 17.91
CA LEU A 153 4.70 12.14 16.90
C LEU A 153 6.15 11.83 17.29
N ALA A 154 6.84 12.79 17.91
CA ALA A 154 8.19 12.58 18.43
C ALA A 154 8.19 11.54 19.56
N GLU A 155 7.19 11.59 20.45
CA GLU A 155 7.02 10.61 21.53
C GLU A 155 6.72 9.21 20.98
N VAL A 156 5.86 9.07 19.96
CA VAL A 156 5.63 7.80 19.26
C VAL A 156 6.94 7.25 18.71
N ARG A 157 7.74 8.07 18.04
CA ARG A 157 9.03 7.66 17.49
C ARG A 157 10.00 7.19 18.56
N SER A 158 10.03 7.86 19.72
CA SER A 158 10.84 7.43 20.85
C SER A 158 10.43 6.05 21.35
N PHE A 159 9.13 5.82 21.59
CA PHE A 159 8.61 4.51 21.97
C PHE A 159 8.97 3.42 20.96
N LEU A 160 8.87 3.71 19.65
CA LEU A 160 9.18 2.75 18.61
C LEU A 160 10.67 2.41 18.57
N ASN A 161 11.53 3.41 18.70
CA ASN A 161 12.98 3.21 18.68
C ASN A 161 13.49 2.44 19.91
N GLU A 162 12.88 2.66 21.07
CA GLU A 162 13.24 1.99 22.31
C GLU A 162 12.80 0.52 22.36
N ASN A 163 11.63 0.22 21.81
CA ASN A 163 10.97 -1.06 22.01
C ASN A 163 10.97 -1.96 20.75
N ILE A 164 11.08 -1.40 19.56
CA ILE A 164 11.12 -2.17 18.32
C ILE A 164 12.52 -2.06 17.72
N GLN A 165 13.43 -2.90 18.18
CA GLN A 165 14.68 -3.10 17.47
C GLN A 165 14.36 -3.74 16.13
N THR A 166 14.69 -3.04 15.04
CA THR A 166 14.59 -3.59 13.68
C THR A 166 15.46 -4.83 13.62
N ARG A 167 14.86 -6.00 13.78
CA ARG A 167 15.56 -7.26 13.53
C ARG A 167 15.97 -7.24 12.05
N LYS A 168 17.27 -7.08 11.84
CA LYS A 168 17.91 -7.20 10.52
C LYS A 168 17.79 -8.63 9.98
#